data_8f51fc875c8fa738b13d6d13f140adda
#
_entry.id   8f51fc875c8fa738b13d6d13f140adda
#
_cell.length_a   1.000
_cell.length_b   1.000
_cell.length_c   1.000
_cell.angle_alpha   90.00
_cell.angle_beta   90.00
_cell.angle_gamma   90.00
#
_symmetry.space_group_name_H-M   'P 1'
#
loop_
_entity.id
_entity.type
_entity.pdbx_description
1 polymer ?
#
loop_
_entity_poly.entity_id
_entity_poly.type
_entity_poly.pdbx_seq_one_letter_code
_entity_poly.pdbx_strand_id
1 'polypeptide(L)'
;MSDFTLEPLYDYPQREQVLTLARTNAEAVDRGEHSPFETLREIAKDGLITLGRDGGSLVPQVAVAFDLATEDATTAFSLWAHRSTIAFFDAVGRELPEGLAKATVSGTTAMAAAYKEASGLEPIKVKGTLVEGGLKLNGSISWASNLYPSGVIVLPVAVENAPEGHPDRYIVTIRQDVPGLEIYYHHD
;
A
#
# COMPACT_ATOMS: atom_id res chain seq x y z
N MET A 1 -26.60 -19.73 18.93
CA MET A 1 -25.79 -19.12 17.88
C MET A 1 -24.78 -20.17 17.47
N SER A 2 -24.81 -20.66 16.24
CA SER A 2 -23.78 -21.58 15.76
C SER A 2 -22.47 -20.81 15.67
N ASP A 3 -21.41 -21.28 16.34
CA ASP A 3 -20.06 -20.78 16.14
C ASP A 3 -19.70 -21.01 14.68
N PHE A 4 -19.82 -19.96 13.88
CA PHE A 4 -19.41 -20.00 12.48
C PHE A 4 -17.90 -19.78 12.46
N THR A 5 -17.14 -20.87 12.43
CA THR A 5 -15.69 -20.82 12.28
C THR A 5 -15.35 -20.83 10.81
N LEU A 6 -14.73 -19.75 10.31
CA LEU A 6 -14.23 -19.69 8.95
C LEU A 6 -13.00 -20.61 8.83
N GLU A 7 -13.05 -21.52 7.83
CA GLU A 7 -11.88 -22.31 7.48
C GLU A 7 -10.76 -21.41 6.94
N PRO A 8 -9.49 -21.67 7.33
CA PRO A 8 -8.37 -20.86 6.86
C PRO A 8 -8.16 -21.02 5.36
N LEU A 9 -7.88 -19.92 4.64
CA LEU A 9 -7.53 -19.97 3.23
C LEU A 9 -6.18 -20.63 2.98
N TYR A 10 -5.27 -20.51 3.94
CA TYR A 10 -3.93 -21.06 3.89
C TYR A 10 -3.40 -21.15 5.32
N ASP A 11 -2.80 -22.28 5.66
CA ASP A 11 -2.20 -22.47 6.97
C ASP A 11 -0.77 -21.91 7.01
N TYR A 12 -0.49 -21.06 7.99
CA TYR A 12 0.84 -20.52 8.26
C TYR A 12 1.09 -20.49 9.77
N PRO A 13 2.33 -20.71 10.24
CA PRO A 13 2.61 -20.99 11.66
C PRO A 13 2.14 -19.90 12.64
N GLN A 14 2.09 -18.64 12.22
CA GLN A 14 1.76 -17.49 13.07
C GLN A 14 0.27 -17.08 13.00
N ARG A 15 -0.59 -17.89 12.39
CA ARG A 15 -1.99 -17.53 12.16
C ARG A 15 -2.73 -17.11 13.43
N GLU A 16 -2.65 -17.90 14.48
CA GLU A 16 -3.30 -17.61 15.77
C GLU A 16 -2.76 -16.33 16.43
N GLN A 17 -1.47 -16.06 16.26
CA GLN A 17 -0.87 -14.82 16.74
C GLN A 17 -1.41 -13.62 15.99
N VAL A 18 -1.57 -13.70 14.66
CA VAL A 18 -2.14 -12.64 13.82
C VAL A 18 -3.58 -12.34 14.24
N LEU A 19 -4.43 -13.37 14.35
CA LEU A 19 -5.82 -13.23 14.80
C LEU A 19 -5.90 -12.58 16.19
N THR A 20 -5.09 -13.05 17.14
CA THR A 20 -5.06 -12.52 18.50
C THR A 20 -4.63 -11.05 18.53
N LEU A 21 -3.58 -10.71 17.77
CA LEU A 21 -3.06 -9.35 17.70
C LEU A 21 -4.09 -8.40 17.09
N ALA A 22 -4.72 -8.80 15.99
CA ALA A 22 -5.76 -8.00 15.31
C ALA A 22 -6.95 -7.77 16.24
N ARG A 23 -7.49 -8.82 16.86
CA ARG A 23 -8.61 -8.75 17.82
C ARG A 23 -8.28 -7.83 19.00
N THR A 24 -7.08 -7.93 19.55
CA THR A 24 -6.67 -7.12 20.70
C THR A 24 -6.62 -5.62 20.36
N ASN A 25 -6.21 -5.28 19.14
CA ASN A 25 -6.02 -3.90 18.73
C ASN A 25 -7.25 -3.28 18.04
N ALA A 26 -8.22 -4.10 17.55
CA ALA A 26 -9.33 -3.65 16.71
C ALA A 26 -10.07 -2.43 17.26
N GLU A 27 -10.49 -2.48 18.54
CA GLU A 27 -11.24 -1.37 19.16
C GLU A 27 -10.41 -0.09 19.28
N ALA A 28 -9.13 -0.20 19.57
CA ALA A 28 -8.22 0.95 19.65
C ALA A 28 -7.90 1.53 18.25
N VAL A 29 -7.85 0.66 17.22
CA VAL A 29 -7.71 1.09 15.82
C VAL A 29 -8.95 1.87 15.38
N ASP A 30 -10.15 1.38 15.67
CA ASP A 30 -11.41 2.05 15.33
C ASP A 30 -11.55 3.42 15.99
N ARG A 31 -11.02 3.56 17.19
CA ARG A 31 -10.99 4.86 17.90
C ARG A 31 -9.81 5.78 17.51
N GLY A 32 -8.93 5.33 16.63
CA GLY A 32 -7.73 6.07 16.26
C GLY A 32 -6.66 6.16 17.38
N GLU A 33 -6.76 5.33 18.40
CA GLU A 33 -5.84 5.27 19.55
C GLU A 33 -4.63 4.35 19.27
N HIS A 34 -4.75 3.46 18.28
CA HIS A 34 -3.70 2.57 17.81
C HIS A 34 -3.59 2.64 16.29
N SER A 35 -2.35 2.78 15.80
CA SER A 35 -2.12 2.79 14.34
C SER A 35 -2.19 1.38 13.77
N PRO A 36 -2.99 1.11 12.73
CA PRO A 36 -2.97 -0.20 12.06
C PRO A 36 -1.57 -0.57 11.55
N PHE A 37 -0.74 0.43 11.25
CA PHE A 37 0.64 0.22 10.80
C PHE A 37 1.56 -0.33 11.89
N GLU A 38 1.26 -0.10 13.16
CA GLU A 38 1.98 -0.74 14.29
C GLU A 38 1.72 -2.25 14.32
N THR A 39 0.47 -2.67 14.09
CA THR A 39 0.13 -4.09 13.93
C THR A 39 0.90 -4.70 12.74
N LEU A 40 1.01 -3.99 11.62
CA LEU A 40 1.80 -4.46 10.48
C LEU A 40 3.28 -4.63 10.81
N ARG A 41 3.87 -3.76 11.63
CA ARG A 41 5.26 -3.91 12.10
C ARG A 41 5.47 -5.16 12.95
N GLU A 42 4.49 -5.51 13.77
CA GLU A 42 4.59 -6.73 14.58
C GLU A 42 4.58 -7.97 13.69
N ILE A 43 3.63 -8.11 12.78
CA ILE A 43 3.57 -9.27 11.88
C ILE A 43 4.72 -9.32 10.88
N ALA A 44 5.35 -8.18 10.61
CA ALA A 44 6.54 -8.10 9.76
C ALA A 44 7.76 -8.82 10.37
N LYS A 45 7.84 -8.92 11.71
CA LYS A 45 8.93 -9.63 12.41
C LYS A 45 8.98 -11.11 12.02
N ASP A 46 7.84 -11.69 11.70
CA ASP A 46 7.68 -13.08 11.27
C ASP A 46 7.67 -13.24 9.74
N GLY A 47 8.01 -12.18 8.99
CA GLY A 47 8.07 -12.21 7.53
C GLY A 47 6.70 -12.19 6.83
N LEU A 48 5.62 -11.97 7.56
CA LEU A 48 4.25 -12.07 7.03
C LEU A 48 3.90 -10.97 6.04
N ILE A 49 4.62 -9.84 6.04
CA ILE A 49 4.44 -8.77 5.04
C ILE A 49 4.82 -9.26 3.64
N THR A 50 5.81 -10.15 3.53
CA THR A 50 6.32 -10.67 2.25
C THR A 50 5.95 -12.13 2.01
N LEU A 51 5.11 -12.72 2.86
CA LEU A 51 4.70 -14.11 2.72
C LEU A 51 4.09 -14.37 1.34
N GLY A 52 4.58 -15.41 0.66
CA GLY A 52 4.13 -15.79 -0.70
C GLY A 52 4.72 -14.98 -1.84
N ARG A 53 5.60 -14.00 -1.56
CA ARG A 53 6.25 -13.18 -2.59
C ARG A 53 7.11 -14.01 -3.55
N ASP A 54 7.87 -14.97 -3.01
CA ASP A 54 8.83 -15.76 -3.78
C ASP A 54 8.21 -16.93 -4.57
N GLY A 55 6.95 -17.26 -4.29
CA GLY A 55 6.29 -18.45 -4.82
C GLY A 55 5.33 -18.21 -5.98
N GLY A 56 5.11 -16.98 -6.41
CA GLY A 56 4.17 -16.63 -7.48
C GLY A 56 2.68 -16.91 -7.14
N SER A 57 2.38 -17.38 -5.92
CA SER A 57 1.01 -17.61 -5.46
C SER A 57 0.50 -16.45 -4.62
N LEU A 58 -0.70 -15.96 -4.92
CA LEU A 58 -1.37 -14.94 -4.13
C LEU A 58 -2.04 -15.51 -2.86
N VAL A 59 -2.25 -16.81 -2.79
CA VAL A 59 -3.00 -17.44 -1.69
C VAL A 59 -2.40 -17.14 -0.31
N PRO A 60 -1.08 -17.32 -0.06
CA PRO A 60 -0.49 -16.95 1.23
C PRO A 60 -0.60 -15.45 1.54
N GLN A 61 -0.52 -14.59 0.52
CA GLN A 61 -0.66 -13.15 0.70
C GLN A 61 -2.08 -12.76 1.10
N VAL A 62 -3.07 -13.38 0.44
CA VAL A 62 -4.50 -13.13 0.70
C VAL A 62 -4.89 -13.71 2.07
N ALA A 63 -4.33 -14.85 2.47
CA ALA A 63 -4.67 -15.50 3.74
C ALA A 63 -4.41 -14.60 4.96
N VAL A 64 -3.25 -13.94 5.02
CA VAL A 64 -2.92 -13.02 6.11
C VAL A 64 -3.88 -11.83 6.13
N ALA A 65 -4.20 -11.27 4.95
CA ALA A 65 -5.16 -10.16 4.86
C ALA A 65 -6.58 -10.60 5.23
N PHE A 66 -6.98 -11.81 4.84
CA PHE A 66 -8.26 -12.41 5.20
C PHE A 66 -8.38 -12.61 6.71
N ASP A 67 -7.39 -13.20 7.36
CA ASP A 67 -7.38 -13.42 8.80
C ASP A 67 -7.41 -12.09 9.58
N LEU A 68 -6.64 -11.10 9.16
CA LEU A 68 -6.74 -9.74 9.73
C LEU A 68 -8.14 -9.17 9.56
N ALA A 69 -8.75 -9.31 8.38
CA ALA A 69 -10.06 -8.73 8.09
C ALA A 69 -11.21 -9.36 8.90
N THR A 70 -11.03 -10.59 9.41
CA THR A 70 -12.04 -11.21 10.29
C THR A 70 -12.12 -10.53 11.66
N GLU A 71 -11.07 -9.83 12.08
CA GLU A 71 -10.96 -9.18 13.38
C GLU A 71 -10.86 -7.64 13.25
N ASP A 72 -10.13 -7.14 12.26
CA ASP A 72 -9.84 -5.71 12.03
C ASP A 72 -9.67 -5.42 10.54
N ALA A 73 -10.74 -4.95 9.90
CA ALA A 73 -10.74 -4.63 8.47
C ALA A 73 -9.83 -3.44 8.12
N THR A 74 -9.62 -2.49 9.03
CA THR A 74 -8.76 -1.34 8.83
C THR A 74 -7.30 -1.76 8.71
N THR A 75 -6.84 -2.62 9.59
CA THR A 75 -5.48 -3.20 9.52
C THR A 75 -5.31 -4.07 8.28
N ALA A 76 -6.32 -4.88 7.91
CA ALA A 76 -6.28 -5.66 6.68
C ALA A 76 -6.16 -4.77 5.42
N PHE A 77 -6.90 -3.67 5.36
CA PHE A 77 -6.82 -2.71 4.27
C PHE A 77 -5.46 -2.01 4.22
N SER A 78 -4.90 -1.66 5.37
CA SER A 78 -3.54 -1.13 5.47
C SER A 78 -2.49 -2.11 4.97
N LEU A 79 -2.63 -3.42 5.29
CA LEU A 79 -1.77 -4.47 4.75
C LEU A 79 -1.89 -4.57 3.23
N TRP A 80 -3.11 -4.56 2.71
CA TRP A 80 -3.35 -4.59 1.26
C TRP A 80 -2.65 -3.42 0.53
N ALA A 81 -2.80 -2.20 1.01
CA ALA A 81 -2.17 -1.03 0.40
C ALA A 81 -0.63 -1.11 0.45
N HIS A 82 -0.09 -1.57 1.59
CA HIS A 82 1.35 -1.76 1.76
C HIS A 82 1.91 -2.83 0.82
N ARG A 83 1.26 -3.99 0.72
CA ARG A 83 1.66 -5.07 -0.19
C ARG A 83 1.50 -4.70 -1.66
N SER A 84 0.46 -3.94 -2.00
CA SER A 84 0.30 -3.42 -3.36
C SER A 84 1.48 -2.55 -3.76
N THR A 85 2.01 -1.73 -2.85
CA THR A 85 3.24 -0.96 -3.09
C THR A 85 4.43 -1.89 -3.38
N ILE A 86 4.62 -2.94 -2.58
CA ILE A 86 5.66 -3.96 -2.82
C ILE A 86 5.51 -4.60 -4.21
N ALA A 87 4.28 -4.97 -4.57
CA ALA A 87 3.99 -5.62 -5.84
C ALA A 87 4.36 -4.75 -7.07
N PHE A 88 4.27 -3.42 -6.97
CA PHE A 88 4.73 -2.53 -8.04
C PHE A 88 6.24 -2.59 -8.24
N PHE A 89 7.03 -2.71 -7.17
CA PHE A 89 8.48 -2.90 -7.29
C PHE A 89 8.81 -4.26 -7.92
N ASP A 90 8.13 -5.32 -7.49
CA ASP A 90 8.30 -6.67 -8.03
C ASP A 90 7.96 -6.74 -9.52
N ALA A 91 6.86 -6.11 -9.92
CA ALA A 91 6.39 -6.10 -11.31
C ALA A 91 7.41 -5.49 -12.30
N VAL A 92 8.27 -4.58 -11.81
CA VAL A 92 9.30 -3.94 -12.64
C VAL A 92 10.71 -4.43 -12.31
N GLY A 93 10.85 -5.49 -11.49
CA GLY A 93 12.14 -6.09 -11.12
C GLY A 93 13.06 -5.15 -10.35
N ARG A 94 12.52 -4.21 -9.58
CA ARG A 94 13.30 -3.29 -8.74
C ARG A 94 13.42 -3.80 -7.32
N GLU A 95 14.57 -3.51 -6.72
CA GLU A 95 14.76 -3.73 -5.29
C GLU A 95 13.79 -2.90 -4.46
N LEU A 96 13.34 -3.48 -3.35
CA LEU A 96 12.47 -2.76 -2.41
C LEU A 96 13.27 -1.68 -1.69
N PRO A 97 12.68 -0.50 -1.48
CA PRO A 97 13.23 0.49 -0.55
C PRO A 97 13.48 -0.13 0.83
N GLU A 98 14.58 0.29 1.44
CA GLU A 98 14.92 -0.17 2.78
C GLU A 98 13.76 0.06 3.76
N GLY A 99 13.46 -0.94 4.56
CA GLY A 99 12.38 -0.90 5.55
C GLY A 99 10.99 -1.27 5.03
N LEU A 100 10.75 -1.31 3.71
CA LEU A 100 9.42 -1.62 3.17
C LEU A 100 9.00 -3.05 3.50
N ALA A 101 9.86 -4.05 3.29
CA ALA A 101 9.58 -5.46 3.62
C ALA A 101 9.38 -5.70 5.12
N LYS A 102 9.92 -4.85 5.98
CA LYS A 102 9.83 -4.91 7.44
C LYS A 102 8.75 -4.00 8.03
N ALA A 103 7.97 -3.33 7.18
CA ALA A 103 6.99 -2.32 7.57
C ALA A 103 7.55 -1.24 8.53
N THR A 104 8.87 -0.96 8.48
CA THR A 104 9.48 0.21 9.15
C THR A 104 9.33 1.47 8.32
N VAL A 105 9.06 1.31 7.03
CA VAL A 105 8.67 2.33 6.07
C VAL A 105 7.33 1.93 5.49
N SER A 106 6.35 2.84 5.46
CA SER A 106 5.03 2.56 4.91
C SER A 106 5.04 2.55 3.38
N GLY A 107 4.24 1.66 2.81
CA GLY A 107 3.90 1.66 1.39
C GLY A 107 2.50 2.22 1.18
N THR A 108 2.40 3.22 0.30
CA THR A 108 1.16 3.89 -0.07
C THR A 108 0.87 3.65 -1.54
N THR A 109 -0.32 3.18 -1.84
CA THR A 109 -0.81 3.00 -3.21
C THR A 109 -1.81 4.10 -3.55
N ALA A 110 -1.42 5.02 -4.43
CA ALA A 110 -2.25 6.13 -4.90
C ALA A 110 -2.70 5.93 -6.35
N MET A 111 -3.11 4.70 -6.71
CA MET A 111 -3.32 4.27 -8.09
C MET A 111 -4.76 4.45 -8.60
N ALA A 112 -5.69 4.93 -7.78
CA ALA A 112 -7.10 5.10 -8.18
C ALA A 112 -7.28 5.93 -9.47
N ALA A 113 -6.43 6.95 -9.67
CA ALA A 113 -6.48 7.78 -10.88
C ALA A 113 -6.12 7.00 -12.17
N ALA A 114 -5.21 6.03 -12.09
CA ALA A 114 -4.87 5.17 -13.23
C ALA A 114 -6.05 4.28 -13.63
N TYR A 115 -6.74 3.69 -12.65
CA TYR A 115 -7.93 2.86 -12.91
C TYR A 115 -9.08 3.68 -13.49
N LYS A 116 -9.29 4.90 -12.99
CA LYS A 116 -10.30 5.82 -13.54
C LYS A 116 -10.00 6.20 -14.98
N GLU A 117 -8.75 6.56 -15.30
CA GLU A 117 -8.36 6.91 -16.67
C GLU A 117 -8.49 5.70 -17.60
N ALA A 118 -8.02 4.53 -17.19
CA ALA A 118 -8.15 3.29 -17.97
C ALA A 118 -9.61 2.89 -18.25
N SER A 119 -10.54 3.27 -17.36
CA SER A 119 -11.98 3.06 -17.51
C SER A 119 -12.68 4.21 -18.25
N GLY A 120 -11.97 5.23 -18.70
CA GLY A 120 -12.54 6.39 -19.39
C GLY A 120 -13.35 7.32 -18.49
N LEU A 121 -13.23 7.22 -17.18
CA LEU A 121 -14.01 8.02 -16.23
C LEU A 121 -13.41 9.40 -15.96
N GLU A 122 -12.10 9.46 -15.72
CA GLU A 122 -11.42 10.69 -15.33
C GLU A 122 -9.92 10.60 -15.69
N PRO A 123 -9.33 11.65 -16.29
CA PRO A 123 -7.90 11.65 -16.60
C PRO A 123 -7.04 11.75 -15.33
N ILE A 124 -5.79 11.27 -15.41
CA ILE A 124 -4.79 11.43 -14.37
C ILE A 124 -4.54 12.92 -14.12
N LYS A 125 -4.77 13.38 -12.88
CA LYS A 125 -4.61 14.79 -12.46
C LYS A 125 -3.16 15.18 -12.15
N VAL A 126 -2.34 14.23 -11.72
CA VAL A 126 -0.92 14.49 -11.49
C VAL A 126 -0.21 14.56 -12.84
N LYS A 127 0.29 15.74 -13.17
CA LYS A 127 1.03 16.02 -14.40
C LYS A 127 2.53 16.00 -14.12
N GLY A 128 3.28 15.48 -15.08
CA GLY A 128 4.73 15.45 -15.06
C GLY A 128 5.30 16.25 -16.22
N THR A 129 6.36 17.00 -15.96
CA THR A 129 7.17 17.64 -16.99
C THR A 129 8.59 17.10 -16.88
N LEU A 130 9.10 16.50 -17.97
CA LEU A 130 10.49 16.08 -18.04
C LEU A 130 11.40 17.30 -17.98
N VAL A 131 12.35 17.27 -17.07
CA VAL A 131 13.37 18.30 -16.86
C VAL A 131 14.75 17.65 -16.83
N GLU A 132 15.81 18.46 -16.93
CA GLU A 132 17.16 17.93 -16.77
C GLU A 132 17.30 17.23 -15.40
N GLY A 133 17.69 15.96 -15.42
CA GLY A 133 17.91 15.14 -14.23
C GLY A 133 16.65 14.56 -13.58
N GLY A 134 15.44 14.73 -14.16
CA GLY A 134 14.27 14.16 -13.52
C GLY A 134 12.90 14.52 -14.09
N LEU A 135 11.90 14.40 -13.23
CA LEU A 135 10.51 14.67 -13.54
C LEU A 135 9.93 15.64 -12.49
N LYS A 136 9.50 16.81 -12.94
CA LYS A 136 8.76 17.75 -12.09
C LYS A 136 7.29 17.37 -12.08
N LEU A 137 6.72 17.17 -10.88
CA LEU A 137 5.32 16.82 -10.71
C LEU A 137 4.49 18.02 -10.25
N ASN A 138 3.26 18.08 -10.73
CA ASN A 138 2.24 19.04 -10.30
C ASN A 138 0.85 18.41 -10.38
N GLY A 139 0.03 18.62 -9.38
CA GLY A 139 -1.33 18.09 -9.30
C GLY A 139 -1.72 17.64 -7.92
N SER A 140 -2.85 16.97 -7.82
CA SER A 140 -3.37 16.50 -6.54
C SER A 140 -3.94 15.09 -6.65
N ILE A 141 -3.92 14.38 -5.53
CA ILE A 141 -4.54 13.08 -5.31
C ILE A 141 -5.57 13.27 -4.20
N SER A 142 -6.81 12.89 -4.46
CA SER A 142 -7.92 13.16 -3.54
C SER A 142 -7.80 12.37 -2.23
N TRP A 143 -7.23 11.16 -2.28
CA TRP A 143 -7.01 10.31 -1.10
C TRP A 143 -5.96 9.24 -1.39
N ALA A 144 -5.26 8.84 -0.37
CA ALA A 144 -4.35 7.70 -0.38
C ALA A 144 -4.26 7.11 1.02
N SER A 145 -4.12 5.79 1.11
CA SER A 145 -3.99 5.08 2.38
C SER A 145 -2.53 4.96 2.81
N ASN A 146 -2.28 4.75 4.11
CA ASN A 146 -0.94 4.55 4.67
C ASN A 146 0.01 5.74 4.50
N LEU A 147 -0.51 6.95 4.58
CA LEU A 147 0.31 8.17 4.58
C LEU A 147 0.95 8.37 5.97
N TYR A 148 2.04 7.66 6.23
CA TYR A 148 2.84 7.79 7.45
C TYR A 148 4.18 8.47 7.14
N PRO A 149 4.79 9.21 8.06
CA PRO A 149 6.05 9.89 7.84
C PRO A 149 7.13 8.98 7.23
N SER A 150 7.89 9.51 6.27
CA SER A 150 8.95 8.80 5.55
C SER A 150 8.51 7.62 4.67
N GLY A 151 7.22 7.46 4.42
CA GLY A 151 6.67 6.41 3.57
C GLY A 151 7.02 6.59 2.09
N VAL A 152 6.74 5.55 1.31
CA VAL A 152 6.88 5.50 -0.14
C VAL A 152 5.50 5.53 -0.77
N ILE A 153 5.29 6.44 -1.71
CA ILE A 153 4.03 6.56 -2.47
C ILE A 153 4.29 6.08 -3.90
N VAL A 154 3.44 5.17 -4.38
CA VAL A 154 3.35 4.78 -5.79
C VAL A 154 2.15 5.48 -6.40
N LEU A 155 2.36 6.23 -7.48
CA LEU A 155 1.31 7.02 -8.11
C LEU A 155 1.45 7.08 -9.64
N PRO A 156 0.33 7.24 -10.38
CA PRO A 156 0.35 7.44 -11.81
C PRO A 156 0.57 8.93 -12.14
N VAL A 157 1.29 9.17 -13.22
CA VAL A 157 1.60 10.50 -13.74
C VAL A 157 1.36 10.57 -15.25
N ALA A 158 0.70 11.64 -15.71
CA ALA A 158 0.59 11.96 -17.13
C ALA A 158 1.67 12.98 -17.50
N VAL A 159 2.61 12.60 -18.38
CA VAL A 159 3.72 13.47 -18.79
C VAL A 159 3.32 14.29 -19.99
N GLU A 160 3.41 15.63 -19.86
CA GLU A 160 2.92 16.58 -20.87
C GLU A 160 3.90 16.83 -22.03
N ASN A 161 5.20 16.68 -21.78
CA ASN A 161 6.25 16.90 -22.77
C ASN A 161 7.00 15.61 -23.11
N ALA A 162 6.32 14.48 -23.13
CA ALA A 162 6.91 13.21 -23.53
C ALA A 162 7.39 13.32 -25.00
N PRO A 163 8.63 12.89 -25.31
CA PRO A 163 9.11 12.88 -26.69
C PRO A 163 8.25 11.97 -27.57
N GLU A 164 8.16 12.27 -28.86
CA GLU A 164 7.42 11.45 -29.83
C GLU A 164 7.92 9.99 -29.79
N GLY A 165 6.98 9.04 -29.75
CA GLY A 165 7.27 7.61 -29.66
C GLY A 165 7.62 7.11 -28.25
N HIS A 166 7.63 7.95 -27.23
CA HIS A 166 7.81 7.57 -25.83
C HIS A 166 6.47 7.51 -25.08
N PRO A 167 6.34 6.68 -24.02
CA PRO A 167 5.17 6.70 -23.16
C PRO A 167 4.92 8.09 -22.58
N ASP A 168 3.67 8.46 -22.45
CA ASP A 168 3.23 9.67 -21.78
C ASP A 168 2.51 9.38 -20.44
N ARG A 169 2.48 8.11 -20.05
CA ARG A 169 1.95 7.63 -18.75
C ARG A 169 3.02 6.85 -18.02
N TYR A 170 3.28 7.26 -16.79
CA TYR A 170 4.29 6.64 -15.94
C TYR A 170 3.68 6.27 -14.58
N ILE A 171 4.17 5.19 -14.00
CA ILE A 171 4.03 4.92 -12.57
C ILE A 171 5.35 5.34 -11.93
N VAL A 172 5.27 6.27 -10.99
CA VAL A 172 6.44 6.78 -10.28
C VAL A 172 6.36 6.46 -8.80
N THR A 173 7.52 6.44 -8.17
CA THR A 173 7.63 6.33 -6.72
C THR A 173 8.25 7.60 -6.17
N ILE A 174 7.64 8.16 -5.14
CA ILE A 174 8.18 9.29 -4.38
C ILE A 174 8.19 8.97 -2.90
N ARG A 175 9.05 9.66 -2.15
CA ARG A 175 8.99 9.60 -0.69
C ARG A 175 8.03 10.67 -0.18
N GLN A 176 7.42 10.43 0.98
CA GLN A 176 6.48 11.38 1.57
C GLN A 176 7.18 12.68 2.06
N ASP A 177 8.51 12.66 2.23
CA ASP A 177 9.32 13.80 2.65
C ASP A 177 9.95 14.58 1.46
N VAL A 178 9.52 14.29 0.22
CA VAL A 178 10.02 15.01 -0.95
C VAL A 178 9.61 16.49 -0.89
N PRO A 179 10.51 17.44 -1.22
CA PRO A 179 10.19 18.86 -1.21
C PRO A 179 9.01 19.21 -2.13
N GLY A 180 8.07 20.01 -1.62
CA GLY A 180 6.90 20.48 -2.35
C GLY A 180 5.71 19.51 -2.32
N LEU A 181 5.79 18.40 -1.61
CA LEU A 181 4.64 17.54 -1.32
C LEU A 181 3.96 18.04 -0.03
N GLU A 182 2.66 18.28 -0.13
CA GLU A 182 1.80 18.60 1.02
C GLU A 182 0.81 17.45 1.23
N ILE A 183 0.65 17.04 2.49
CA ILE A 183 -0.26 15.96 2.89
C ILE A 183 -1.28 16.55 3.86
N TYR A 184 -2.55 16.39 3.52
CA TYR A 184 -3.67 16.80 4.38
C TYR A 184 -4.31 15.55 4.97
N TYR A 185 -4.29 15.43 6.28
CA TYR A 185 -4.95 14.34 7.00
C TYR A 185 -6.39 14.74 7.28
N HIS A 186 -7.33 13.89 6.89
CA HIS A 186 -8.73 14.04 7.29
C HIS A 186 -8.91 13.37 8.64
N HIS A 187 -9.16 14.17 9.66
CA HIS A 187 -9.52 13.74 11.00
C HIS A 187 -11.01 14.06 11.20
N ASP A 188 -11.88 13.23 10.68
CA ASP A 188 -13.33 13.29 10.94
C ASP A 188 -13.77 12.12 11.80
#